data_d4cb3b962f272f264961706d8c58cb5a
#
_entry.id   d4cb3b962f272f264961706d8c58cb5a
#
_cell.length_a   1.000
_cell.length_b   1.000
_cell.length_c   1.000
_cell.angle_alpha   90.00
_cell.angle_beta   90.00
_cell.angle_gamma   90.00
#
_symmetry.space_group_name_H-M   'P 1'
#
loop_
_entity.id
_entity.type
_entity.pdbx_description
1 polymer ?
#
loop_
_entity_poly.entity_id
_entity_poly.type
_entity_poly.pdbx_seq_one_letter_code
_entity_poly.pdbx_strand_id
1 'polypeptide(L)'
;MRLQLYLEAPERVPFDYLPTLKSAFHRWAGHNEVLHAGLSLYSYAWLRGGRAGRGGIHFPEGAHWFISAPDEALIHELVSGVVRAPALGLGLRVADVRMQRAPEFVAGEQPFRVAGPVFIKHETARDKPADHLLPGHPLADEHLTATLRHKLRQAGLDDAGATVRFDPAFIATAKSKLFRYKQVQCRGSICPVLVGGSAAQIQFAW
;
A
#
# COMPACT_ATOMS: atom_id res chain seq x y z
N MET A 1 3.89 10.36 7.55
CA MET A 1 4.12 11.25 6.38
C MET A 1 3.98 10.46 5.09
N ARG A 2 3.69 11.13 3.95
CA ARG A 2 3.55 10.48 2.63
C ARG A 2 4.43 11.18 1.60
N LEU A 3 5.18 10.39 0.85
CA LEU A 3 5.96 10.85 -0.30
C LEU A 3 5.16 10.60 -1.57
N GLN A 4 4.80 11.65 -2.28
CA GLN A 4 4.10 11.63 -3.55
C GLN A 4 5.13 11.76 -4.68
N LEU A 5 5.11 10.83 -5.62
CA LEU A 5 6.04 10.76 -6.75
C LEU A 5 5.24 10.85 -8.04
N TYR A 6 5.55 11.84 -8.85
CA TYR A 6 5.01 12.00 -10.20
C TYR A 6 6.04 11.48 -11.18
N LEU A 7 5.64 10.55 -12.02
CA LEU A 7 6.55 9.78 -12.87
C LEU A 7 6.27 10.07 -14.33
N GLU A 8 7.32 10.35 -15.07
CA GLU A 8 7.33 10.12 -16.52
C GLU A 8 7.21 8.61 -16.76
N ALA A 9 6.37 8.23 -17.70
CA ALA A 9 6.13 6.83 -18.03
C ALA A 9 6.35 6.61 -19.54
N PRO A 10 6.87 5.43 -19.94
CA PRO A 10 6.92 5.07 -21.34
C PRO A 10 5.50 4.87 -21.89
N GLU A 11 5.38 4.73 -23.20
CA GLU A 11 4.10 4.47 -23.86
C GLU A 11 3.31 3.32 -23.19
N ARG A 12 4.04 2.33 -22.66
CA ARG A 12 3.44 1.15 -22.04
C ARG A 12 4.29 0.61 -20.89
N VAL A 13 3.66 0.43 -19.74
CA VAL A 13 4.24 -0.22 -18.56
C VAL A 13 3.68 -1.64 -18.42
N PRO A 14 4.49 -2.70 -18.29
CA PRO A 14 4.02 -4.06 -18.09
C PRO A 14 3.14 -4.21 -16.84
N PHE A 15 2.22 -5.19 -16.82
CA PHE A 15 1.35 -5.44 -15.66
C PHE A 15 2.13 -5.93 -14.42
N ASP A 16 3.29 -6.53 -14.60
CA ASP A 16 4.13 -7.07 -13.52
C ASP A 16 5.17 -6.07 -13.00
N TYR A 17 4.85 -4.79 -13.00
CA TYR A 17 5.73 -3.69 -12.55
C TYR A 17 6.01 -3.66 -11.04
N LEU A 18 5.24 -4.37 -10.20
CA LEU A 18 5.37 -4.31 -8.74
C LEU A 18 6.78 -4.66 -8.22
N PRO A 19 7.51 -5.67 -8.76
CA PRO A 19 8.90 -5.92 -8.38
C PRO A 19 9.82 -4.74 -8.65
N THR A 20 9.57 -3.98 -9.73
CA THR A 20 10.34 -2.78 -10.08
C THR A 20 10.12 -1.67 -9.04
N LEU A 21 8.88 -1.43 -8.60
CA LEU A 21 8.60 -0.47 -7.53
C LEU A 21 9.30 -0.87 -6.23
N LYS A 22 9.22 -2.16 -5.86
CA LYS A 22 9.91 -2.67 -4.68
C LYS A 22 11.43 -2.47 -4.77
N SER A 23 12.03 -2.78 -5.91
CA SER A 23 13.47 -2.60 -6.13
C SER A 23 13.89 -1.13 -6.05
N ALA A 24 13.09 -0.22 -6.62
CA ALA A 24 13.33 1.21 -6.53
C ALA A 24 13.25 1.70 -5.08
N PHE A 25 12.21 1.30 -4.34
CA PHE A 25 12.05 1.62 -2.93
C PHE A 25 13.28 1.22 -2.10
N HIS A 26 13.73 -0.05 -2.20
CA HIS A 26 14.88 -0.53 -1.44
C HIS A 26 16.18 0.17 -1.85
N ARG A 27 16.37 0.48 -3.13
CA ARG A 27 17.55 1.22 -3.61
C ARG A 27 17.59 2.64 -3.05
N TRP A 28 16.44 3.32 -2.96
CA TRP A 28 16.35 4.67 -2.42
C TRP A 28 16.47 4.73 -0.90
N ALA A 29 15.93 3.74 -0.20
CA ALA A 29 16.05 3.62 1.25
C ALA A 29 17.44 3.14 1.71
N GLY A 30 18.30 2.67 0.78
CA GLY A 30 19.65 2.22 1.11
C GLY A 30 19.70 1.02 2.06
N HIS A 31 20.74 0.95 2.89
CA HIS A 31 20.93 -0.11 3.90
C HIS A 31 20.20 0.19 5.21
N ASN A 32 18.95 0.61 5.14
CA ASN A 32 18.17 0.86 6.34
C ASN A 32 17.80 -0.47 7.02
N GLU A 33 18.44 -0.79 8.14
CA GLU A 33 18.23 -2.04 8.89
C GLU A 33 16.79 -2.18 9.38
N VAL A 34 16.10 -1.07 9.66
CA VAL A 34 14.70 -1.04 10.10
C VAL A 34 13.77 -1.67 9.04
N LEU A 35 14.14 -1.60 7.76
CA LEU A 35 13.36 -2.20 6.67
C LEU A 35 13.44 -3.73 6.62
N HIS A 36 14.44 -4.31 7.26
CA HIS A 36 14.70 -5.76 7.26
C HIS A 36 14.36 -6.42 8.59
N ALA A 37 14.21 -5.65 9.66
CA ALA A 37 13.98 -6.13 11.03
C ALA A 37 12.47 -6.26 11.35
N GLY A 38 11.79 -7.25 10.76
CA GLY A 38 10.43 -7.59 11.19
C GLY A 38 9.30 -7.06 10.30
N LEU A 39 8.23 -6.57 10.92
CA LEU A 39 7.03 -6.09 10.21
C LEU A 39 7.27 -4.72 9.58
N SER A 40 7.03 -4.61 8.29
CA SER A 40 7.15 -3.34 7.57
C SER A 40 6.10 -2.33 8.04
N LEU A 41 6.55 -1.20 8.61
CA LEU A 41 5.69 -0.08 9.00
C LEU A 41 5.50 0.95 7.88
N TYR A 42 6.03 0.68 6.71
CA TYR A 42 5.76 1.48 5.50
C TYR A 42 4.75 0.80 4.60
N SER A 43 4.15 1.58 3.72
CA SER A 43 3.31 1.09 2.64
C SER A 43 3.56 1.89 1.36
N TYR A 44 3.29 1.29 0.22
CA TYR A 44 3.28 2.01 -1.04
C TYR A 44 2.08 1.61 -1.90
N ALA A 45 1.59 2.59 -2.65
CA ALA A 45 0.48 2.41 -3.57
C ALA A 45 0.87 1.60 -4.81
N TRP A 46 -0.12 1.18 -5.57
CA TRP A 46 0.07 0.84 -6.98
C TRP A 46 0.22 2.10 -7.83
N LEU A 47 0.78 1.97 -9.05
CA LEU A 47 0.80 3.07 -10.00
C LEU A 47 -0.63 3.51 -10.34
N ARG A 48 -0.86 4.81 -10.32
CA ARG A 48 -2.15 5.46 -10.56
C ARG A 48 -2.10 6.33 -11.80
N GLY A 49 -3.27 6.67 -12.37
CA GLY A 49 -3.38 7.49 -13.58
C GLY A 49 -3.36 6.68 -14.87
N GLY A 50 -3.17 5.36 -14.79
CA GLY A 50 -3.07 4.49 -15.95
C GLY A 50 -4.39 3.87 -16.40
N ARG A 51 -4.44 3.51 -17.67
CA ARG A 51 -5.52 2.73 -18.29
C ARG A 51 -4.95 1.41 -18.80
N ALA A 52 -5.56 0.29 -18.40
CA ALA A 52 -5.17 -1.02 -18.90
C ALA A 52 -5.48 -1.14 -20.40
N GLY A 53 -4.54 -1.66 -21.15
CA GLY A 53 -4.65 -1.92 -22.57
C GLY A 53 -4.01 -3.27 -22.95
N ARG A 54 -3.92 -3.54 -24.25
CA ARG A 54 -3.28 -4.77 -24.75
C ARG A 54 -1.79 -4.76 -24.38
N GLY A 55 -1.37 -5.72 -23.55
CA GLY A 55 0.04 -5.94 -23.18
C GLY A 55 0.60 -5.00 -22.10
N GLY A 56 -0.22 -4.19 -21.41
CA GLY A 56 0.27 -3.33 -20.34
C GLY A 56 -0.67 -2.20 -19.95
N ILE A 57 -0.13 -1.24 -19.23
CA ILE A 57 -0.84 -0.05 -18.73
C ILE A 57 -0.25 1.17 -19.44
N HIS A 58 -1.12 2.00 -19.99
CA HIS A 58 -0.76 3.28 -20.59
C HIS A 58 -1.06 4.41 -19.60
N PHE A 59 -0.12 5.34 -19.44
CA PHE A 59 -0.20 6.50 -18.55
C PHE A 59 -0.09 7.80 -19.38
N PRO A 60 -1.18 8.31 -19.94
CA PRO A 60 -1.14 9.43 -20.89
C PRO A 60 -0.64 10.75 -20.28
N GLU A 61 -0.83 10.92 -18.98
CA GLU A 61 -0.42 12.10 -18.21
C GLU A 61 0.72 11.79 -17.21
N GLY A 62 1.47 10.71 -17.45
CA GLY A 62 2.42 10.18 -16.51
C GLY A 62 1.76 9.32 -15.42
N ALA A 63 2.58 8.63 -14.65
CA ALA A 63 2.13 7.79 -13.55
C ALA A 63 2.29 8.52 -12.21
N HIS A 64 1.43 8.20 -11.26
CA HIS A 64 1.54 8.68 -9.90
C HIS A 64 1.74 7.51 -8.94
N TRP A 65 2.72 7.63 -8.07
CA TRP A 65 3.04 6.65 -7.04
C TRP A 65 3.22 7.34 -5.69
N PHE A 66 2.81 6.73 -4.58
CA PHE A 66 3.13 7.26 -3.27
C PHE A 66 3.59 6.17 -2.31
N ILE A 67 4.40 6.61 -1.34
CA ILE A 67 4.93 5.82 -0.25
C ILE A 67 4.52 6.50 1.05
N SER A 68 4.00 5.75 2.01
CA SER A 68 3.62 6.23 3.34
C SER A 68 4.47 5.55 4.40
N ALA A 69 4.96 6.31 5.35
CA ALA A 69 5.63 5.80 6.54
C ALA A 69 5.35 6.71 7.74
N PRO A 70 5.23 6.16 8.96
CA PRO A 70 5.17 6.96 10.18
C PRO A 70 6.53 7.61 10.48
N ASP A 71 7.63 6.96 10.11
CA ASP A 71 9.00 7.43 10.28
C ASP A 71 9.34 8.49 9.22
N GLU A 72 9.57 9.73 9.66
CA GLU A 72 9.97 10.84 8.80
C GLU A 72 11.40 10.68 8.28
N ALA A 73 12.30 10.06 9.06
CA ALA A 73 13.68 9.83 8.63
C ALA A 73 13.72 8.93 7.38
N LEU A 74 12.92 7.86 7.34
CA LEU A 74 12.78 7.02 6.15
C LEU A 74 12.29 7.83 4.93
N ILE A 75 11.33 8.74 5.12
CA ILE A 75 10.86 9.61 4.02
C ILE A 75 11.97 10.50 3.49
N HIS A 76 12.78 11.09 4.35
CA HIS A 76 13.94 11.91 3.95
C HIS A 76 15.02 11.10 3.23
N GLU A 77 15.30 9.88 3.69
CA GLU A 77 16.21 8.95 3.00
C GLU A 77 15.70 8.61 1.59
N LEU A 78 14.41 8.32 1.44
CA LEU A 78 13.78 8.06 0.15
C LEU A 78 13.89 9.28 -0.79
N VAL A 79 13.65 10.50 -0.31
CA VAL A 79 13.82 11.72 -1.11
C VAL A 79 15.27 11.85 -1.58
N SER A 80 16.23 11.66 -0.69
CA SER A 80 17.66 11.70 -1.02
C SER A 80 18.02 10.60 -2.04
N GLY A 81 17.46 9.42 -1.90
CA GLY A 81 17.61 8.31 -2.84
C GLY A 81 17.05 8.61 -4.23
N VAL A 82 15.86 9.21 -4.29
CA VAL A 82 15.24 9.66 -5.54
C VAL A 82 16.09 10.70 -6.25
N VAL A 83 16.60 11.69 -5.53
CA VAL A 83 17.48 12.74 -6.11
C VAL A 83 18.73 12.12 -6.73
N ARG A 84 19.36 11.16 -6.06
CA ARG A 84 20.55 10.47 -6.57
C ARG A 84 20.25 9.56 -7.77
N ALA A 85 19.10 8.87 -7.76
CA ALA A 85 18.77 7.86 -8.77
C ALA A 85 17.27 7.89 -9.10
N PRO A 86 16.78 8.87 -9.88
CA PRO A 86 15.35 9.06 -10.14
C PRO A 86 14.73 7.98 -11.03
N ALA A 87 15.51 7.15 -11.72
CA ALA A 87 15.00 6.07 -12.56
C ALA A 87 14.54 4.88 -11.70
N LEU A 88 13.30 4.42 -11.92
CA LEU A 88 12.78 3.22 -11.25
C LEU A 88 13.19 1.94 -11.98
N GLY A 89 13.16 1.96 -13.28
CA GLY A 89 13.22 0.85 -14.22
C GLY A 89 11.96 0.82 -15.11
N LEU A 90 11.92 -0.07 -16.09
CA LEU A 90 10.81 -0.16 -17.06
C LEU A 90 10.51 1.17 -17.79
N GLY A 91 11.49 2.05 -17.94
CA GLY A 91 11.30 3.40 -18.53
C GLY A 91 10.62 4.42 -17.62
N LEU A 92 10.28 4.06 -16.39
CA LEU A 92 9.71 4.97 -15.39
C LEU A 92 10.81 5.82 -14.75
N ARG A 93 10.56 7.13 -14.62
CA ARG A 93 11.46 8.09 -14.01
C ARG A 93 10.68 9.09 -13.15
N VAL A 94 11.19 9.43 -11.97
CA VAL A 94 10.61 10.49 -11.14
C VAL A 94 10.87 11.85 -11.80
N ALA A 95 9.79 12.59 -12.04
CA ALA A 95 9.81 13.95 -12.56
C ALA A 95 9.61 15.00 -11.47
N ASP A 96 8.73 14.72 -10.50
CA ASP A 96 8.45 15.63 -9.38
C ASP A 96 8.20 14.84 -8.08
N VAL A 97 8.54 15.46 -6.95
CA VAL A 97 8.44 14.87 -5.62
C VAL A 97 7.75 15.86 -4.69
N ARG A 98 6.70 15.40 -3.98
CA ARG A 98 6.01 16.20 -2.98
C ARG A 98 5.88 15.43 -1.68
N MET A 99 6.20 16.08 -0.58
CA MET A 99 5.93 15.55 0.76
C MET A 99 4.55 16.01 1.23
N GLN A 100 3.75 15.08 1.72
CA GLN A 100 2.43 15.34 2.25
C GLN A 100 2.36 14.91 3.71
N ARG A 101 2.01 15.84 4.57
CA ARG A 101 1.65 15.53 5.96
C ARG A 101 0.27 14.87 6.00
N ALA A 102 0.04 14.05 7.03
CA ALA A 102 -1.28 13.53 7.28
C ALA A 102 -2.27 14.68 7.55
N PRO A 103 -3.50 14.58 7.06
CA PRO A 103 -4.55 15.50 7.49
C PRO A 103 -4.81 15.30 8.99
N GLU A 104 -5.44 16.29 9.61
CA GLU A 104 -5.94 16.13 10.97
C GLU A 104 -7.10 15.15 11.00
N PHE A 105 -7.00 14.14 11.85
CA PHE A 105 -8.06 13.18 12.08
C PHE A 105 -8.68 13.41 13.46
N VAL A 106 -9.97 13.12 13.56
CA VAL A 106 -10.69 13.04 14.83
C VAL A 106 -10.91 11.58 15.20
N ALA A 107 -11.02 11.30 16.50
CA ALA A 107 -11.37 9.95 16.97
C ALA A 107 -12.75 9.53 16.45
N GLY A 108 -12.90 8.24 16.23
CA GLY A 108 -14.14 7.66 15.69
C GLY A 108 -13.87 6.76 14.49
N GLU A 109 -14.80 6.65 13.57
CA GLU A 109 -14.67 5.85 12.36
C GLU A 109 -14.50 6.77 11.13
N GLN A 110 -13.47 6.50 10.31
CA GLN A 110 -13.12 7.28 9.13
C GLN A 110 -13.05 6.42 7.89
N PRO A 111 -13.62 6.87 6.74
CA PRO A 111 -13.55 6.14 5.47
C PRO A 111 -12.21 6.35 4.78
N PHE A 112 -11.62 5.24 4.29
CA PHE A 112 -10.40 5.24 3.52
C PHE A 112 -10.59 4.58 2.16
N ARG A 113 -10.10 5.24 1.11
CA ARG A 113 -9.95 4.62 -0.20
C ARG A 113 -8.64 3.87 -0.24
N VAL A 114 -8.67 2.62 -0.69
CA VAL A 114 -7.47 1.81 -0.84
C VAL A 114 -6.69 2.23 -2.10
N ALA A 115 -5.38 2.29 -1.98
CA ALA A 115 -4.48 2.70 -3.08
C ALA A 115 -3.91 1.52 -3.88
N GLY A 116 -4.27 0.33 -3.49
CA GLY A 116 -3.98 -0.94 -4.16
C GLY A 116 -4.93 -2.01 -3.65
N PRO A 117 -4.96 -3.21 -4.24
CA PRO A 117 -5.82 -4.27 -3.75
C PRO A 117 -5.46 -4.67 -2.32
N VAL A 118 -6.45 -4.70 -1.44
CA VAL A 118 -6.32 -5.27 -0.10
C VAL A 118 -6.21 -6.78 -0.25
N PHE A 119 -5.10 -7.32 0.22
CA PHE A 119 -4.78 -8.74 0.14
C PHE A 119 -4.75 -9.33 1.55
N ILE A 120 -5.65 -10.28 1.82
CA ILE A 120 -5.74 -10.98 3.09
C ILE A 120 -5.51 -12.45 2.83
N LYS A 121 -4.40 -12.96 3.32
CA LYS A 121 -4.06 -14.37 3.29
C LYS A 121 -4.55 -15.04 4.58
N HIS A 122 -5.28 -16.13 4.46
CA HIS A 122 -5.72 -16.95 5.56
C HIS A 122 -5.18 -18.37 5.38
N GLU A 123 -4.42 -18.85 6.35
CA GLU A 123 -3.86 -20.20 6.33
C GLU A 123 -4.86 -21.17 7.01
N THR A 124 -5.49 -22.01 6.22
CA THR A 124 -6.53 -22.94 6.69
C THR A 124 -6.00 -24.27 7.22
N ALA A 125 -4.89 -24.76 6.68
CA ALA A 125 -4.20 -25.96 7.14
C ALA A 125 -2.80 -26.02 6.51
N ARG A 126 -1.90 -26.81 7.15
CA ARG A 126 -0.47 -26.92 6.73
C ARG A 126 -0.28 -27.36 5.28
N ASP A 127 -1.20 -28.13 4.72
CA ASP A 127 -1.09 -28.77 3.41
C ASP A 127 -2.10 -28.22 2.37
N LYS A 128 -2.83 -27.15 2.69
CA LYS A 128 -3.78 -26.52 1.76
C LYS A 128 -3.27 -25.18 1.27
N PRO A 129 -3.56 -24.81 0.00
CA PRO A 129 -3.31 -23.45 -0.46
C PRO A 129 -4.01 -22.46 0.47
N ALA A 130 -3.33 -21.36 0.79
CA ALA A 130 -3.94 -20.32 1.59
C ALA A 130 -5.14 -19.71 0.87
N ASP A 131 -6.24 -19.52 1.58
CA ASP A 131 -7.40 -18.83 1.08
C ASP A 131 -7.16 -17.30 1.04
N HIS A 132 -7.78 -16.66 0.07
CA HIS A 132 -7.77 -15.22 -0.06
C HIS A 132 -9.11 -14.66 0.39
N LEU A 133 -9.14 -14.01 1.55
CA LEU A 133 -10.37 -13.46 2.09
C LEU A 133 -10.76 -12.18 1.32
N LEU A 134 -11.99 -12.15 0.86
CA LEU A 134 -12.57 -11.03 0.13
C LEU A 134 -13.58 -10.27 1.01
N PRO A 135 -14.00 -9.03 0.64
CA PRO A 135 -15.07 -8.32 1.33
C PRO A 135 -16.32 -9.16 1.46
N GLY A 136 -16.92 -9.14 2.64
CA GLY A 136 -18.08 -9.96 3.00
C GLY A 136 -17.73 -11.33 3.58
N HIS A 137 -16.47 -11.76 3.55
CA HIS A 137 -16.07 -12.96 4.28
C HIS A 137 -16.04 -12.70 5.80
N PRO A 138 -16.62 -13.58 6.65
CA PRO A 138 -16.75 -13.33 8.09
C PRO A 138 -15.44 -12.99 8.82
N LEU A 139 -14.32 -13.58 8.40
CA LEU A 139 -13.01 -13.37 9.00
C LEU A 139 -12.22 -12.18 8.41
N ALA A 140 -12.70 -11.56 7.33
CA ALA A 140 -11.90 -10.54 6.64
C ALA A 140 -11.61 -9.32 7.52
N ASP A 141 -12.64 -8.80 8.19
CA ASP A 141 -12.53 -7.62 9.04
C ASP A 141 -11.71 -7.90 10.32
N GLU A 142 -11.80 -9.11 10.84
CA GLU A 142 -10.96 -9.57 11.96
C GLU A 142 -9.48 -9.56 11.58
N HIS A 143 -9.12 -10.13 10.43
CA HIS A 143 -7.73 -10.13 9.93
C HIS A 143 -7.20 -8.73 9.65
N LEU A 144 -8.02 -7.83 9.09
CA LEU A 144 -7.65 -6.43 8.87
C LEU A 144 -7.36 -5.72 10.20
N THR A 145 -8.28 -5.88 11.16
CA THR A 145 -8.14 -5.30 12.51
C THR A 145 -6.91 -5.84 13.22
N ALA A 146 -6.70 -7.15 13.21
CA ALA A 146 -5.53 -7.79 13.82
C ALA A 146 -4.22 -7.27 13.19
N THR A 147 -4.20 -7.07 11.87
CA THR A 147 -3.04 -6.52 11.15
C THR A 147 -2.75 -5.08 11.57
N LEU A 148 -3.77 -4.21 11.67
CA LEU A 148 -3.57 -2.84 12.11
C LEU A 148 -3.05 -2.81 13.55
N ARG A 149 -3.69 -3.54 14.48
CA ARG A 149 -3.27 -3.61 15.88
C ARG A 149 -1.84 -4.11 16.03
N HIS A 150 -1.47 -5.13 15.27
CA HIS A 150 -0.09 -5.61 15.29
C HIS A 150 0.91 -4.54 14.84
N LYS A 151 0.59 -3.79 13.78
CA LYS A 151 1.43 -2.68 13.30
C LYS A 151 1.51 -1.52 14.31
N LEU A 152 0.40 -1.18 14.96
CA LEU A 152 0.38 -0.16 16.02
C LEU A 152 1.32 -0.54 17.17
N ARG A 153 1.22 -1.78 17.68
CA ARG A 153 2.14 -2.27 18.74
C ARG A 153 3.61 -2.20 18.31
N GLN A 154 3.92 -2.61 17.08
CA GLN A 154 5.28 -2.53 16.55
C GLN A 154 5.78 -1.08 16.42
N ALA A 155 4.89 -0.12 16.23
CA ALA A 155 5.19 1.31 16.21
C ALA A 155 5.24 1.93 17.62
N GLY A 156 5.04 1.15 18.70
CA GLY A 156 4.98 1.67 20.07
C GLY A 156 3.71 2.47 20.38
N LEU A 157 2.63 2.27 19.59
CA LEU A 157 1.35 2.94 19.78
C LEU A 157 0.36 2.01 20.46
N ASP A 158 -0.55 2.62 21.25
CA ASP A 158 -1.69 1.89 21.80
C ASP A 158 -2.58 1.35 20.68
N ASP A 159 -2.95 0.09 20.78
CA ASP A 159 -3.80 -0.60 19.80
C ASP A 159 -5.23 -0.88 20.30
N ALA A 160 -5.53 -0.51 21.54
CA ALA A 160 -6.85 -0.71 22.13
C ALA A 160 -7.92 0.10 21.37
N GLY A 161 -9.03 -0.56 21.03
CA GLY A 161 -10.13 0.08 20.29
C GLY A 161 -9.89 0.30 18.80
N ALA A 162 -8.67 0.09 18.27
CA ALA A 162 -8.42 0.19 16.84
C ALA A 162 -9.17 -0.91 16.07
N THR A 163 -9.85 -0.53 14.98
CA THR A 163 -10.61 -1.44 14.11
C THR A 163 -10.39 -1.10 12.64
N VAL A 164 -10.47 -2.13 11.79
CA VAL A 164 -10.55 -1.95 10.32
C VAL A 164 -11.58 -2.93 9.79
N ARG A 165 -12.49 -2.44 8.97
CA ARG A 165 -13.47 -3.28 8.28
C ARG A 165 -13.68 -2.78 6.86
N PHE A 166 -14.10 -3.65 5.97
CA PHE A 166 -14.54 -3.20 4.66
C PHE A 166 -15.80 -2.34 4.80
N ASP A 167 -15.89 -1.28 4.00
CA ASP A 167 -17.07 -0.41 4.01
C ASP A 167 -18.28 -1.18 3.45
N PRO A 168 -19.33 -1.44 4.26
CA PRO A 168 -20.48 -2.22 3.85
C PRO A 168 -21.20 -1.65 2.63
N ALA A 169 -21.18 -0.34 2.45
CA ALA A 169 -21.81 0.33 1.30
C ALA A 169 -21.17 -0.05 -0.04
N PHE A 170 -19.93 -0.56 -0.02
CA PHE A 170 -19.18 -0.89 -1.24
C PHE A 170 -18.94 -2.40 -1.43
N ILE A 171 -19.30 -3.26 -0.49
CA ILE A 171 -19.04 -4.71 -0.58
C ILE A 171 -19.66 -5.30 -1.84
N ALA A 172 -20.92 -4.99 -2.14
CA ALA A 172 -21.64 -5.53 -3.30
C ALA A 172 -21.03 -5.11 -4.65
N THR A 173 -20.32 -3.98 -4.69
CA THR A 173 -19.68 -3.44 -5.90
C THR A 173 -18.17 -3.60 -5.91
N ALA A 174 -17.62 -4.23 -4.88
CA ALA A 174 -16.18 -4.41 -4.72
C ALA A 174 -15.59 -5.22 -5.89
N LYS A 175 -14.51 -4.69 -6.46
CA LYS A 175 -13.80 -5.36 -7.56
C LYS A 175 -12.65 -6.18 -7.01
N SER A 176 -12.57 -7.45 -7.37
CA SER A 176 -11.38 -8.26 -7.11
C SER A 176 -10.33 -8.05 -8.20
N LYS A 177 -9.07 -8.10 -7.82
CA LYS A 177 -7.93 -8.06 -8.73
C LYS A 177 -7.07 -9.31 -8.52
N LEU A 178 -6.81 -10.03 -9.61
CA LEU A 178 -5.76 -11.04 -9.66
C LEU A 178 -4.45 -10.32 -10.03
N PHE A 179 -3.40 -10.62 -9.30
CA PHE A 179 -2.06 -10.12 -9.60
C PHE A 179 -1.03 -11.17 -9.25
N ARG A 180 0.12 -11.11 -9.91
CA ARG A 180 1.24 -12.01 -9.65
C ARG A 180 2.27 -11.29 -8.80
N TYR A 181 2.64 -11.89 -7.69
CA TYR A 181 3.76 -11.43 -6.89
C TYR A 181 4.78 -12.56 -6.79
N LYS A 182 5.96 -12.34 -7.36
CA LYS A 182 6.94 -13.41 -7.65
C LYS A 182 6.26 -14.50 -8.51
N GLN A 183 6.19 -15.74 -8.01
CA GLN A 183 5.55 -16.86 -8.72
C GLN A 183 4.16 -17.21 -8.15
N VAL A 184 3.68 -16.45 -7.16
CA VAL A 184 2.40 -16.72 -6.51
C VAL A 184 1.32 -15.83 -7.13
N GLN A 185 0.22 -16.44 -7.52
CA GLN A 185 -0.99 -15.72 -7.93
C GLN A 185 -1.75 -15.30 -6.68
N CYS A 186 -1.97 -14.00 -6.53
CA CYS A 186 -2.67 -13.40 -5.41
C CYS A 186 -4.00 -12.80 -5.88
N ARG A 187 -5.01 -12.88 -5.02
CA ARG A 187 -6.30 -12.24 -5.24
C ARG A 187 -6.56 -11.23 -4.13
N GLY A 188 -6.70 -9.97 -4.49
CA GLY A 188 -7.04 -8.90 -3.54
C GLY A 188 -8.29 -8.16 -3.97
N SER A 189 -8.78 -7.28 -3.12
CA SER A 189 -10.00 -6.51 -3.34
C SER A 189 -9.75 -5.02 -3.37
N ILE A 190 -10.39 -4.32 -4.29
CA ILE A 190 -10.48 -2.85 -4.30
C ILE A 190 -11.86 -2.51 -3.71
N CYS A 191 -11.88 -2.38 -2.41
CA CYS A 191 -13.03 -1.98 -1.62
C CYS A 191 -12.56 -0.95 -0.60
N PRO A 192 -13.25 0.19 -0.43
CA PRO A 192 -12.97 1.12 0.67
C PRO A 192 -13.05 0.41 2.02
N VAL A 193 -12.32 0.96 2.98
CA VAL A 193 -12.34 0.46 4.37
C VAL A 193 -12.73 1.58 5.31
N LEU A 194 -13.33 1.20 6.43
CA LEU A 194 -13.59 2.06 7.57
C LEU A 194 -12.55 1.76 8.63
N VAL A 195 -11.84 2.78 9.10
CA VAL A 195 -10.83 2.67 10.15
C VAL A 195 -11.36 3.37 11.38
N GLY A 196 -11.52 2.63 12.47
CA GLY A 196 -11.98 3.13 13.76
C GLY A 196 -10.85 3.21 14.77
N GLY A 197 -10.93 4.22 15.68
CA GLY A 197 -9.98 4.36 16.75
C GLY A 197 -9.75 5.81 17.21
N SER A 198 -8.66 6.05 17.93
CA SER A 198 -8.21 7.39 18.29
C SER A 198 -7.66 8.13 17.07
N ALA A 199 -7.53 9.44 17.15
CA ALA A 199 -6.94 10.26 16.09
C ALA A 199 -5.53 9.78 15.69
N ALA A 200 -4.71 9.39 16.66
CA ALA A 200 -3.36 8.87 16.41
C ALA A 200 -3.36 7.51 15.67
N GLN A 201 -4.28 6.60 16.03
CA GLN A 201 -4.44 5.31 15.35
C GLN A 201 -4.90 5.46 13.91
N ILE A 202 -5.85 6.36 13.67
CA ILE A 202 -6.37 6.67 12.33
C ILE A 202 -5.27 7.35 11.49
N GLN A 203 -4.52 8.28 12.06
CA GLN A 203 -3.38 8.92 11.40
C GLN A 203 -2.29 7.91 11.03
N PHE A 204 -2.01 6.94 11.90
CA PHE A 204 -1.07 5.86 11.60
C PHE A 204 -1.54 4.96 10.43
N ALA A 205 -2.85 4.70 10.34
CA ALA A 205 -3.43 3.90 9.25
C ALA A 205 -3.44 4.62 7.89
N TRP A 206 -3.38 5.95 7.90
CA TRP A 206 -3.34 6.79 6.68
C TRP A 206 -2.01 6.68 5.95
#